data_77ba33d93e124b71735ba541cd172423
#
_entry.id   77ba33d93e124b71735ba541cd172423
#
_cell.length_a   1.000
_cell.length_b   1.000
_cell.length_c   1.000
_cell.angle_alpha   90.00
_cell.angle_beta   90.00
_cell.angle_gamma   90.00
#
_symmetry.space_group_name_H-M   'P 1'
#
loop_
_entity.id
_entity.type
_entity.pdbx_description
1 polymer ?
#
loop_
_entity_poly.entity_id
_entity_poly.type
_entity_poly.pdbx_seq_one_letter_code
_entity_poly.pdbx_strand_id
1 'polypeptide(L)'
;MLEIVNYNKDEYNFPALVVLGCFDAVHVGHAELLKKAKLQAKINGLDLGVMMFENGKGGRQVYTFEERLAFLSGYNAKFVLKIDYNDEFKKTTPAEFLNILEEKINIKGYMSGKDFRFGAGAKGKSSTLKKYAEDEDNAVWYMPVKDVMIDGEKVSTTLIKQYLEEGKIQKANELLGREYFVSGEVCEGHGRGASVLGFPTANIVYPANKVLVAPGVYGVEAEIDGTVYKGVANCGPRPTFGEDAIVLEAYFEGLNENLYGKTLTVKFLNYIRGIKKFENADELKAQIASDATKVGEPDASAEEVEVSAPAAEVAEETPVEEPAPEVAAESVETPAAEEVAVAETPAAEVAGEVPAEEPAPEVAEEIPAEEPAPEVTGEVSDEAAEAAE
;
A
#
# COMPACT_ATOMS: atom_id res chain seq x y z
N MET A 1 -18.25 -12.10 0.55
CA MET A 1 -16.83 -12.00 0.97
C MET A 1 -16.06 -11.49 -0.24
N LEU A 2 -15.04 -10.64 -0.07
CA LEU A 2 -14.17 -10.17 -1.17
C LEU A 2 -13.18 -11.29 -1.49
N GLU A 3 -13.17 -11.77 -2.74
CA GLU A 3 -12.29 -12.83 -3.21
C GLU A 3 -10.97 -12.25 -3.73
N ILE A 4 -9.85 -12.95 -3.54
CA ILE A 4 -8.56 -12.60 -4.14
C ILE A 4 -8.32 -13.53 -5.32
N VAL A 5 -8.28 -12.98 -6.52
CA VAL A 5 -7.99 -13.69 -7.78
C VAL A 5 -6.57 -13.32 -8.21
N ASN A 6 -5.64 -14.24 -8.17
CA ASN A 6 -4.26 -14.00 -8.55
C ASN A 6 -4.12 -13.98 -10.08
N TYR A 7 -3.56 -12.91 -10.63
CA TYR A 7 -3.31 -12.76 -12.05
C TYR A 7 -2.55 -13.95 -12.63
N ASN A 8 -2.99 -14.43 -13.79
CA ASN A 8 -2.40 -15.56 -14.53
C ASN A 8 -2.39 -16.92 -13.79
N LYS A 9 -3.06 -17.03 -12.64
CA LYS A 9 -3.11 -18.28 -11.85
C LYS A 9 -4.54 -18.75 -11.64
N ASP A 10 -5.39 -17.88 -11.13
CA ASP A 10 -6.75 -18.21 -10.73
C ASP A 10 -7.75 -17.85 -11.84
N GLU A 11 -8.92 -18.47 -11.81
CA GLU A 11 -10.01 -18.24 -12.74
C GLU A 11 -11.20 -17.62 -12.02
N TYR A 12 -11.94 -16.74 -12.72
CA TYR A 12 -13.20 -16.17 -12.24
C TYR A 12 -14.25 -16.30 -13.33
N ASN A 13 -15.18 -17.23 -13.15
CA ASN A 13 -16.13 -17.67 -14.20
C ASN A 13 -17.43 -16.87 -14.26
N PHE A 14 -17.72 -16.03 -13.26
CA PHE A 14 -18.92 -15.19 -13.28
C PHE A 14 -18.71 -13.97 -14.17
N PRO A 15 -19.78 -13.51 -14.90
CA PRO A 15 -19.66 -12.34 -15.75
C PRO A 15 -19.24 -11.11 -14.94
N ALA A 16 -18.15 -10.47 -15.37
CA ALA A 16 -17.50 -9.43 -14.58
C ALA A 16 -17.28 -8.13 -15.34
N LEU A 17 -17.35 -7.01 -14.60
CA LEU A 17 -16.81 -5.72 -14.93
C LEU A 17 -15.50 -5.53 -14.17
N VAL A 18 -14.38 -5.34 -14.88
CA VAL A 18 -13.08 -5.16 -14.25
C VAL A 18 -12.64 -3.70 -14.31
N VAL A 19 -12.35 -3.14 -13.15
CA VAL A 19 -11.78 -1.79 -13.04
C VAL A 19 -10.27 -1.88 -13.03
N LEU A 20 -9.64 -1.24 -14.02
CA LEU A 20 -8.19 -1.26 -14.21
C LEU A 20 -7.56 -0.01 -13.61
N GLY A 21 -6.63 -0.19 -12.68
CA GLY A 21 -5.92 0.88 -11.99
C GLY A 21 -4.82 0.35 -11.07
N CYS A 22 -4.01 1.24 -10.51
CA CYS A 22 -3.02 0.84 -9.50
C CYS A 22 -3.59 0.81 -8.09
N PHE A 23 -4.54 1.69 -7.82
CA PHE A 23 -5.26 1.85 -6.54
C PHE A 23 -4.34 1.96 -5.31
N ASP A 24 -3.12 2.48 -5.46
CA ASP A 24 -2.15 2.64 -4.37
C ASP A 24 -2.70 3.54 -3.25
N ALA A 25 -3.25 4.70 -3.59
CA ALA A 25 -3.79 5.65 -2.61
C ALA A 25 -5.32 5.53 -2.38
N VAL A 26 -6.05 4.87 -3.26
CA VAL A 26 -7.54 4.85 -3.28
C VAL A 26 -8.12 6.26 -3.02
N HIS A 27 -7.57 7.26 -3.71
CA HIS A 27 -7.91 8.69 -3.60
C HIS A 27 -9.29 9.01 -4.19
N VAL A 28 -9.76 10.26 -4.09
CA VAL A 28 -11.10 10.67 -4.56
C VAL A 28 -11.35 10.39 -6.04
N GLY A 29 -10.30 10.44 -6.88
CA GLY A 29 -10.40 10.02 -8.30
C GLY A 29 -10.66 8.52 -8.47
N HIS A 30 -10.03 7.68 -7.66
CA HIS A 30 -10.32 6.24 -7.61
C HIS A 30 -11.73 5.98 -7.03
N ALA A 31 -12.13 6.72 -6.00
CA ALA A 31 -13.46 6.62 -5.41
C ALA A 31 -14.56 6.93 -6.44
N GLU A 32 -14.37 7.96 -7.27
CA GLU A 32 -15.31 8.30 -8.35
C GLU A 32 -15.39 7.22 -9.43
N LEU A 33 -14.25 6.65 -9.81
CA LEU A 33 -14.19 5.51 -10.74
C LEU A 33 -14.92 4.30 -10.16
N LEU A 34 -14.68 3.94 -8.90
CA LEU A 34 -15.32 2.80 -8.22
C LEU A 34 -16.83 3.01 -8.03
N LYS A 35 -17.29 4.23 -7.71
CA LYS A 35 -18.73 4.55 -7.63
C LYS A 35 -19.42 4.32 -8.96
N LYS A 36 -18.83 4.79 -10.06
CA LYS A 36 -19.37 4.58 -11.41
C LYS A 36 -19.34 3.10 -11.80
N ALA A 37 -18.26 2.40 -11.50
CA ALA A 37 -18.13 0.98 -11.78
C ALA A 37 -19.17 0.15 -11.02
N LYS A 38 -19.39 0.43 -9.72
CA LYS A 38 -20.46 -0.19 -8.93
C LYS A 38 -21.83 -0.03 -9.57
N LEU A 39 -22.13 1.18 -10.08
CA LEU A 39 -23.40 1.45 -10.77
C LEU A 39 -23.50 0.67 -12.07
N GLN A 40 -22.46 0.67 -12.92
CA GLN A 40 -22.43 -0.05 -14.18
C GLN A 40 -22.50 -1.57 -13.99
N ALA A 41 -21.79 -2.11 -13.01
CA ALA A 41 -21.87 -3.52 -12.65
C ALA A 41 -23.32 -3.92 -12.27
N LYS A 42 -23.98 -3.11 -11.42
CA LYS A 42 -25.37 -3.33 -11.03
C LYS A 42 -26.34 -3.28 -12.22
N ILE A 43 -26.21 -2.29 -13.10
CA ILE A 43 -27.09 -2.10 -14.29
C ILE A 43 -26.98 -3.29 -15.24
N ASN A 44 -25.76 -3.82 -15.43
CA ASN A 44 -25.49 -4.89 -16.38
C ASN A 44 -25.53 -6.28 -15.76
N GLY A 45 -25.85 -6.42 -14.46
CA GLY A 45 -25.88 -7.71 -13.77
C GLY A 45 -24.51 -8.39 -13.69
N LEU A 46 -23.43 -7.60 -13.55
CA LEU A 46 -22.05 -8.07 -13.53
C LEU A 46 -21.46 -8.02 -12.12
N ASP A 47 -20.54 -8.92 -11.84
CA ASP A 47 -19.72 -8.84 -10.66
C ASP A 47 -18.63 -7.78 -10.84
N LEU A 48 -18.36 -6.96 -9.81
CA LEU A 48 -17.34 -5.92 -9.84
C LEU A 48 -16.00 -6.48 -9.39
N GLY A 49 -15.02 -6.50 -10.27
CA GLY A 49 -13.61 -6.79 -9.98
C GLY A 49 -12.75 -5.52 -10.00
N VAL A 50 -11.75 -5.47 -9.14
CA VAL A 50 -10.81 -4.34 -9.05
C VAL A 50 -9.38 -4.85 -9.18
N MET A 51 -8.65 -4.38 -10.19
CA MET A 51 -7.23 -4.71 -10.36
C MET A 51 -6.38 -3.93 -9.36
N MET A 52 -5.50 -4.62 -8.63
CA MET A 52 -4.57 -4.01 -7.69
C MET A 52 -3.20 -4.67 -7.74
N PHE A 53 -2.16 -3.87 -7.61
CA PHE A 53 -0.81 -4.41 -7.42
C PHE A 53 -0.56 -4.68 -5.92
N GLU A 54 -0.10 -5.87 -5.58
CA GLU A 54 0.22 -6.23 -4.19
C GLU A 54 1.30 -5.30 -3.62
N ASN A 55 2.44 -5.20 -4.28
CA ASN A 55 3.60 -4.43 -3.82
C ASN A 55 3.75 -3.05 -4.50
N GLY A 56 2.65 -2.52 -5.06
CA GLY A 56 2.71 -1.31 -5.89
C GLY A 56 3.50 -1.50 -7.18
N LYS A 57 3.82 -0.41 -7.87
CA LYS A 57 4.65 -0.43 -9.10
C LYS A 57 6.14 -0.18 -8.84
N GLY A 58 6.63 -0.60 -7.68
CA GLY A 58 7.96 -0.30 -7.18
C GLY A 58 7.97 0.97 -6.31
N GLY A 59 8.80 0.97 -5.27
CA GLY A 59 8.88 2.03 -4.29
C GLY A 59 7.79 1.95 -3.21
N ARG A 60 7.79 2.95 -2.33
CA ARG A 60 6.88 3.03 -1.19
C ARG A 60 5.44 3.34 -1.63
N GLN A 61 4.48 2.71 -0.97
CA GLN A 61 3.04 2.84 -1.21
C GLN A 61 2.41 3.85 -0.25
N VAL A 62 1.30 4.48 -0.64
CA VAL A 62 0.50 5.31 0.29
C VAL A 62 -0.18 4.43 1.32
N TYR A 63 -0.78 3.33 0.88
CA TYR A 63 -1.44 2.35 1.75
C TYR A 63 -0.97 0.93 1.45
N THR A 64 -0.89 0.08 2.47
CA THR A 64 -0.59 -1.35 2.31
C THR A 64 -1.68 -2.07 1.52
N PHE A 65 -1.42 -3.28 1.07
CA PHE A 65 -2.41 -4.04 0.32
C PHE A 65 -3.69 -4.30 1.15
N GLU A 66 -3.53 -4.63 2.42
CA GLU A 66 -4.61 -4.90 3.38
C GLU A 66 -5.45 -3.65 3.65
N GLU A 67 -4.80 -2.49 3.84
CA GLU A 67 -5.49 -1.21 4.01
C GLU A 67 -6.33 -0.87 2.77
N ARG A 68 -5.81 -1.13 1.57
CA ARG A 68 -6.52 -0.90 0.30
C ARG A 68 -7.70 -1.86 0.11
N LEU A 69 -7.57 -3.13 0.52
CA LEU A 69 -8.68 -4.09 0.51
C LEU A 69 -9.83 -3.60 1.40
N ALA A 70 -9.52 -3.07 2.59
CA ALA A 70 -10.54 -2.54 3.50
C ALA A 70 -11.35 -1.39 2.86
N PHE A 71 -10.72 -0.52 2.07
CA PHE A 71 -11.44 0.56 1.36
C PHE A 71 -12.42 0.06 0.29
N LEU A 72 -12.18 -1.12 -0.28
CA LEU A 72 -13.07 -1.68 -1.32
C LEU A 72 -14.40 -2.20 -0.77
N SER A 73 -14.50 -2.48 0.52
CA SER A 73 -15.71 -3.01 1.15
C SER A 73 -16.96 -2.15 0.87
N GLY A 74 -16.80 -0.82 0.84
CA GLY A 74 -17.87 0.14 0.54
C GLY A 74 -18.38 0.12 -0.91
N TYR A 75 -17.64 -0.50 -1.85
CA TYR A 75 -17.97 -0.48 -3.26
C TYR A 75 -18.63 -1.76 -3.78
N ASN A 76 -18.85 -2.75 -2.92
CA ASN A 76 -19.45 -4.05 -3.31
C ASN A 76 -18.61 -4.82 -4.34
N ALA A 77 -17.29 -4.62 -4.34
CA ALA A 77 -16.39 -5.44 -5.13
C ALA A 77 -16.52 -6.91 -4.73
N LYS A 78 -16.63 -7.80 -5.70
CA LYS A 78 -16.72 -9.25 -5.50
C LYS A 78 -15.36 -9.89 -5.43
N PHE A 79 -14.43 -9.38 -6.24
CA PHE A 79 -13.05 -9.86 -6.24
C PHE A 79 -12.04 -8.73 -6.47
N VAL A 80 -10.82 -8.99 -6.03
CA VAL A 80 -9.64 -8.20 -6.37
C VAL A 80 -8.76 -9.05 -7.27
N LEU A 81 -8.49 -8.54 -8.47
CA LEU A 81 -7.45 -9.09 -9.34
C LEU A 81 -6.10 -8.64 -8.80
N LYS A 82 -5.44 -9.53 -8.06
CA LYS A 82 -4.16 -9.29 -7.45
C LYS A 82 -3.02 -9.54 -8.44
N ILE A 83 -2.18 -8.53 -8.64
CA ILE A 83 -1.02 -8.61 -9.53
C ILE A 83 0.24 -8.37 -8.72
N ASP A 84 1.20 -9.29 -8.84
CA ASP A 84 2.57 -9.08 -8.39
C ASP A 84 3.35 -8.34 -9.49
N TYR A 85 3.87 -7.13 -9.17
CA TYR A 85 4.61 -6.31 -10.12
C TYR A 85 6.08 -6.76 -10.20
N ASN A 86 6.29 -8.00 -10.62
CA ASN A 86 7.60 -8.61 -10.80
C ASN A 86 8.18 -8.39 -12.21
N ASP A 87 9.39 -8.91 -12.47
CA ASP A 87 10.07 -8.71 -13.75
C ASP A 87 9.42 -9.47 -14.92
N GLU A 88 8.66 -10.51 -14.64
CA GLU A 88 7.86 -11.22 -15.63
C GLU A 88 6.68 -10.36 -16.08
N PHE A 89 5.89 -9.87 -15.11
CA PHE A 89 4.76 -8.99 -15.40
C PHE A 89 5.19 -7.71 -16.15
N LYS A 90 6.34 -7.12 -15.82
CA LYS A 90 6.86 -5.93 -16.50
C LYS A 90 7.12 -6.14 -17.98
N LYS A 91 7.34 -7.38 -18.43
CA LYS A 91 7.57 -7.74 -19.84
C LYS A 91 6.28 -8.04 -20.61
N THR A 92 5.16 -8.28 -19.93
CA THR A 92 3.85 -8.58 -20.53
C THR A 92 3.40 -7.44 -21.42
N THR A 93 3.22 -7.71 -22.71
CA THR A 93 2.72 -6.71 -23.66
C THR A 93 1.27 -6.35 -23.40
N PRO A 94 0.75 -5.21 -23.94
CA PRO A 94 -0.66 -4.89 -23.79
C PRO A 94 -1.62 -5.95 -24.33
N ALA A 95 -1.28 -6.62 -25.43
CA ALA A 95 -2.11 -7.67 -26.01
C ALA A 95 -2.10 -8.93 -25.12
N GLU A 96 -0.93 -9.40 -24.71
CA GLU A 96 -0.81 -10.54 -23.78
C GLU A 96 -1.55 -10.29 -22.47
N PHE A 97 -1.48 -9.07 -21.93
CA PHE A 97 -2.20 -8.70 -20.72
C PHE A 97 -3.71 -8.89 -20.86
N LEU A 98 -4.31 -8.39 -21.97
CA LEU A 98 -5.74 -8.53 -22.21
C LEU A 98 -6.13 -9.96 -22.50
N ASN A 99 -5.34 -10.71 -23.27
CA ASN A 99 -5.60 -12.12 -23.57
C ASN A 99 -5.61 -12.97 -22.28
N ILE A 100 -4.60 -12.77 -21.39
CA ILE A 100 -4.55 -13.49 -20.11
C ILE A 100 -5.76 -13.15 -19.24
N LEU A 101 -6.18 -11.87 -19.22
CA LEU A 101 -7.35 -11.48 -18.45
C LEU A 101 -8.63 -12.17 -18.94
N GLU A 102 -8.85 -12.22 -20.25
CA GLU A 102 -10.07 -12.80 -20.82
C GLU A 102 -10.05 -14.34 -20.82
N GLU A 103 -8.86 -14.94 -20.86
CA GLU A 103 -8.71 -16.38 -20.66
C GLU A 103 -9.08 -16.81 -19.23
N LYS A 104 -8.72 -15.99 -18.23
CA LYS A 104 -8.87 -16.32 -16.82
C LYS A 104 -10.14 -15.78 -16.17
N ILE A 105 -10.70 -14.72 -16.71
CA ILE A 105 -11.86 -14.02 -16.14
C ILE A 105 -12.92 -13.83 -17.19
N ASN A 106 -14.17 -14.17 -16.88
CA ASN A 106 -15.30 -13.96 -17.79
C ASN A 106 -15.68 -12.46 -17.87
N ILE A 107 -14.81 -11.67 -18.48
CA ILE A 107 -14.95 -10.21 -18.56
C ILE A 107 -16.02 -9.85 -19.59
N LYS A 108 -16.91 -8.90 -19.23
CA LYS A 108 -17.92 -8.30 -20.09
C LYS A 108 -17.66 -6.79 -20.28
N GLY A 109 -16.86 -6.20 -19.44
CA GLY A 109 -16.50 -4.80 -19.58
C GLY A 109 -15.29 -4.39 -18.78
N TYR A 110 -14.67 -3.31 -19.25
CA TYR A 110 -13.55 -2.67 -18.56
C TYR A 110 -13.88 -1.23 -18.23
N MET A 111 -13.41 -0.76 -17.08
CA MET A 111 -13.40 0.67 -16.74
C MET A 111 -12.03 1.10 -16.25
N SER A 112 -11.59 2.31 -16.58
CA SER A 112 -10.34 2.88 -16.07
C SER A 112 -10.36 4.40 -16.07
N GLY A 113 -9.39 5.02 -15.44
CA GLY A 113 -9.09 6.43 -15.67
C GLY A 113 -8.70 6.70 -17.13
N LYS A 114 -8.96 7.91 -17.61
CA LYS A 114 -8.68 8.32 -18.99
C LYS A 114 -7.19 8.21 -19.36
N ASP A 115 -6.31 8.39 -18.39
CA ASP A 115 -4.85 8.34 -18.57
C ASP A 115 -4.22 7.00 -18.17
N PHE A 116 -5.04 5.98 -17.93
CA PHE A 116 -4.57 4.63 -17.58
C PHE A 116 -3.60 4.09 -18.62
N ARG A 117 -2.51 3.49 -18.11
CA ARG A 117 -1.47 2.85 -18.93
C ARG A 117 -1.14 1.47 -18.40
N PHE A 118 -0.89 0.53 -19.31
CA PHE A 118 -0.61 -0.87 -18.98
C PHE A 118 0.35 -1.51 -19.98
N GLY A 119 0.79 -2.74 -19.65
CA GLY A 119 1.72 -3.52 -20.45
C GLY A 119 3.14 -2.97 -20.45
N ALA A 120 4.05 -3.71 -21.06
CA ALA A 120 5.47 -3.41 -21.13
C ALA A 120 5.75 -1.99 -21.64
N GLY A 121 6.55 -1.25 -20.87
CA GLY A 121 6.88 0.14 -21.18
C GLY A 121 5.69 1.10 -21.20
N ALA A 122 4.57 0.76 -20.52
CA ALA A 122 3.35 1.55 -20.50
C ALA A 122 2.79 1.89 -21.90
N LYS A 123 2.98 0.98 -22.86
CA LYS A 123 2.59 1.15 -24.28
C LYS A 123 1.07 1.08 -24.47
N GLY A 124 0.36 0.27 -23.68
CA GLY A 124 -1.11 0.22 -23.63
C GLY A 124 -1.67 1.48 -22.99
N LYS A 125 -2.72 2.03 -23.56
CA LYS A 125 -3.40 3.25 -23.13
C LYS A 125 -4.92 3.03 -23.10
N SER A 126 -5.66 3.97 -22.54
CA SER A 126 -7.13 4.04 -22.63
C SER A 126 -7.63 3.92 -24.10
N SER A 127 -6.92 4.52 -25.07
CA SER A 127 -7.23 4.36 -26.49
C SER A 127 -6.99 2.95 -27.03
N THR A 128 -6.07 2.18 -26.45
CA THR A 128 -5.85 0.76 -26.78
C THR A 128 -7.04 -0.07 -26.32
N LEU A 129 -7.51 0.14 -25.08
CA LEU A 129 -8.71 -0.52 -24.56
C LEU A 129 -9.96 -0.18 -25.37
N LYS A 130 -10.08 1.08 -25.80
CA LYS A 130 -11.20 1.51 -26.64
C LYS A 130 -11.20 0.76 -27.99
N LYS A 131 -10.06 0.69 -28.67
CA LYS A 131 -9.95 -0.06 -29.93
C LYS A 131 -10.20 -1.57 -29.73
N TYR A 132 -9.72 -2.11 -28.64
CA TYR A 132 -9.95 -3.51 -28.28
C TYR A 132 -11.44 -3.82 -28.10
N ALA A 133 -12.18 -2.93 -27.44
CA ALA A 133 -13.62 -3.08 -27.22
C ALA A 133 -14.47 -2.73 -28.47
N GLU A 134 -13.91 -2.01 -29.45
CA GLU A 134 -14.57 -1.71 -30.75
C GLU A 134 -14.39 -2.84 -31.77
N ASP A 135 -13.54 -3.83 -31.48
CA ASP A 135 -13.34 -5.02 -32.31
C ASP A 135 -14.51 -5.99 -32.07
N GLU A 136 -15.21 -6.37 -33.14
CA GLU A 136 -16.41 -7.22 -33.09
C GLU A 136 -16.09 -8.65 -32.58
N ASP A 137 -14.84 -9.09 -32.70
CA ASP A 137 -14.40 -10.39 -32.19
C ASP A 137 -14.30 -10.40 -30.65
N ASN A 138 -14.20 -9.21 -30.01
CA ASN A 138 -14.09 -9.06 -28.57
C ASN A 138 -15.47 -8.72 -27.97
N ALA A 139 -16.09 -9.64 -27.26
CA ALA A 139 -17.42 -9.45 -26.66
C ALA A 139 -17.39 -8.62 -25.35
N VAL A 140 -16.62 -7.50 -25.33
CA VAL A 140 -16.42 -6.64 -24.17
C VAL A 140 -16.69 -5.17 -24.52
N TRP A 141 -17.06 -4.37 -23.50
CA TRP A 141 -17.17 -2.93 -23.64
C TRP A 141 -16.16 -2.20 -22.79
N TYR A 142 -15.87 -0.95 -23.09
CA TYR A 142 -14.93 -0.12 -22.35
C TYR A 142 -15.50 1.27 -22.04
N MET A 143 -15.36 1.72 -20.79
CA MET A 143 -15.76 3.05 -20.35
C MET A 143 -14.61 3.77 -19.62
N PRO A 144 -14.00 4.80 -20.22
CA PRO A 144 -13.06 5.67 -19.54
C PRO A 144 -13.79 6.64 -18.60
N VAL A 145 -13.22 6.89 -17.43
CA VAL A 145 -13.71 7.90 -16.48
C VAL A 145 -12.79 9.10 -16.48
N LYS A 146 -13.38 10.30 -16.45
CA LYS A 146 -12.64 11.57 -16.43
C LYS A 146 -11.86 11.72 -15.12
N ASP A 147 -10.73 12.44 -15.22
CA ASP A 147 -9.94 12.81 -14.07
C ASP A 147 -10.72 13.71 -13.12
N VAL A 148 -10.49 13.57 -11.82
CA VAL A 148 -10.97 14.50 -10.80
C VAL A 148 -9.93 15.58 -10.58
N MET A 149 -10.39 16.82 -10.53
CA MET A 149 -9.56 18.01 -10.29
C MET A 149 -9.97 18.60 -8.95
N ILE A 150 -9.01 19.02 -8.13
CA ILE A 150 -9.20 19.79 -6.91
C ILE A 150 -8.27 20.99 -6.99
N ASP A 151 -8.76 22.19 -6.75
CA ASP A 151 -8.04 23.47 -6.84
C ASP A 151 -7.23 23.66 -8.14
N GLY A 152 -7.73 23.11 -9.25
CA GLY A 152 -7.07 23.16 -10.55
C GLY A 152 -5.95 22.12 -10.75
N GLU A 153 -5.65 21.30 -9.75
CA GLU A 153 -4.67 20.23 -9.81
C GLU A 153 -5.35 18.87 -10.06
N LYS A 154 -4.72 18.03 -10.87
CA LYS A 154 -5.19 16.66 -11.09
C LYS A 154 -4.90 15.79 -9.88
N VAL A 155 -5.94 15.18 -9.32
CA VAL A 155 -5.79 14.20 -8.24
C VAL A 155 -5.05 12.96 -8.74
N SER A 156 -3.91 12.67 -8.12
CA SER A 156 -3.08 11.52 -8.46
C SER A 156 -2.29 10.99 -7.26
N THR A 157 -1.94 9.71 -7.30
CA THR A 157 -1.08 9.10 -6.27
C THR A 157 0.29 9.79 -6.17
N THR A 158 0.84 10.25 -7.29
CA THR A 158 2.14 10.95 -7.31
C THR A 158 2.07 12.25 -6.54
N LEU A 159 1.03 13.07 -6.77
CA LEU A 159 0.86 14.34 -6.06
C LEU A 159 0.60 14.12 -4.56
N ILE A 160 -0.18 13.09 -4.21
CA ILE A 160 -0.40 12.73 -2.80
C ILE A 160 0.91 12.35 -2.11
N LYS A 161 1.74 11.51 -2.74
CA LYS A 161 3.06 11.15 -2.20
C LYS A 161 3.93 12.37 -1.99
N GLN A 162 3.99 13.26 -2.98
CA GLN A 162 4.72 14.52 -2.86
C GLN A 162 4.23 15.35 -1.67
N TYR A 163 2.91 15.54 -1.49
CA TYR A 163 2.39 16.30 -0.36
C TYR A 163 2.70 15.66 0.99
N LEU A 164 2.67 14.32 1.09
CA LEU A 164 3.07 13.62 2.30
C LEU A 164 4.56 13.82 2.62
N GLU A 165 5.42 13.70 1.60
CA GLU A 165 6.87 13.90 1.70
C GLU A 165 7.27 15.35 2.00
N GLU A 166 6.43 16.33 1.63
CA GLU A 166 6.59 17.76 1.92
C GLU A 166 5.92 18.18 3.25
N GLY A 167 5.24 17.28 3.97
CA GLY A 167 4.52 17.61 5.20
C GLY A 167 3.20 18.37 4.98
N LYS A 168 2.73 18.52 3.75
CA LYS A 168 1.45 19.16 3.39
C LYS A 168 0.28 18.20 3.62
N ILE A 169 0.05 17.86 4.88
CA ILE A 169 -0.87 16.80 5.30
C ILE A 169 -2.32 17.10 4.91
N GLN A 170 -2.77 18.32 5.13
CA GLN A 170 -4.16 18.70 4.83
C GLN A 170 -4.44 18.62 3.33
N LYS A 171 -3.49 19.04 2.47
CA LYS A 171 -3.63 18.89 1.03
C LYS A 171 -3.65 17.42 0.61
N ALA A 172 -2.79 16.59 1.21
CA ALA A 172 -2.82 15.14 0.95
C ALA A 172 -4.17 14.54 1.36
N ASN A 173 -4.70 14.91 2.54
CA ASN A 173 -5.98 14.44 3.05
C ASN A 173 -7.16 14.84 2.15
N GLU A 174 -7.14 16.06 1.63
CA GLU A 174 -8.14 16.55 0.67
C GLU A 174 -8.16 15.68 -0.61
N LEU A 175 -7.00 15.40 -1.20
CA LEU A 175 -6.89 14.54 -2.38
C LEU A 175 -7.24 13.08 -2.07
N LEU A 176 -6.95 12.60 -0.87
CA LEU A 176 -7.33 11.26 -0.39
C LEU A 176 -8.84 11.15 -0.13
N GLY A 177 -9.50 12.26 0.27
CA GLY A 177 -10.87 12.30 0.77
C GLY A 177 -11.04 11.66 2.16
N ARG A 178 -9.93 11.55 2.89
CA ARG A 178 -9.83 11.04 4.28
C ARG A 178 -8.49 11.45 4.88
N GLU A 179 -8.38 11.38 6.21
CA GLU A 179 -7.09 11.53 6.88
C GLU A 179 -6.13 10.41 6.47
N TYR A 180 -4.91 10.77 6.12
CA TYR A 180 -3.81 9.82 5.96
C TYR A 180 -3.52 9.16 7.30
N PHE A 181 -3.21 7.89 7.32
CA PHE A 181 -2.93 7.18 8.55
C PHE A 181 -1.79 6.18 8.41
N VAL A 182 -1.23 5.82 9.56
CA VAL A 182 -0.28 4.73 9.73
C VAL A 182 -0.81 3.79 10.80
N SER A 183 -0.85 2.51 10.47
CA SER A 183 -1.21 1.46 11.41
C SER A 183 0.01 0.60 11.72
N GLY A 184 0.16 0.21 12.97
CA GLY A 184 1.22 -0.69 13.41
C GLY A 184 1.05 -1.10 14.86
N GLU A 185 1.84 -2.09 15.26
CA GLU A 185 1.90 -2.54 16.65
C GLU A 185 2.64 -1.52 17.50
N VAL A 186 2.10 -1.23 18.69
CA VAL A 186 2.74 -0.36 19.68
C VAL A 186 3.84 -1.12 20.39
N CYS A 187 5.09 -0.70 20.13
CA CYS A 187 6.29 -1.29 20.71
C CYS A 187 6.72 -0.56 21.99
N GLU A 188 7.51 -1.25 22.82
CA GLU A 188 8.17 -0.63 23.97
C GLU A 188 9.18 0.43 23.48
N GLY A 189 8.98 1.68 23.90
CA GLY A 189 9.96 2.75 23.75
C GLY A 189 11.01 2.71 24.87
N HIS A 190 11.95 3.65 24.88
CA HIS A 190 12.96 3.75 25.94
C HIS A 190 12.39 4.12 27.34
N GLY A 191 11.07 4.17 27.52
CA GLY A 191 10.43 4.50 28.80
C GLY A 191 10.65 5.95 29.30
N ARG A 192 11.41 6.76 28.54
CA ARG A 192 11.73 8.15 28.95
C ARG A 192 10.49 9.07 28.92
N GLY A 193 9.52 8.79 28.03
CA GLY A 193 8.28 9.56 27.95
C GLY A 193 7.46 9.45 29.23
N ALA A 194 7.20 8.23 29.72
CA ALA A 194 6.39 8.01 30.91
C ALA A 194 7.14 8.39 32.20
N SER A 195 8.43 8.02 32.35
CA SER A 195 9.18 8.21 33.59
C SER A 195 9.71 9.64 33.78
N VAL A 196 10.07 10.34 32.70
CA VAL A 196 10.69 11.67 32.76
C VAL A 196 9.68 12.76 32.43
N LEU A 197 8.79 12.53 31.48
CA LEU A 197 7.82 13.53 31.01
C LEU A 197 6.47 13.42 31.70
N GLY A 198 6.15 12.27 32.32
CA GLY A 198 4.83 12.01 32.92
C GLY A 198 3.73 11.77 31.87
N PHE A 199 4.11 11.62 30.59
CA PHE A 199 3.20 11.40 29.47
C PHE A 199 3.53 10.07 28.80
N PRO A 200 2.65 9.05 28.88
CA PRO A 200 2.86 7.79 28.14
C PRO A 200 2.80 8.09 26.63
N THR A 201 3.79 7.59 25.88
CA THR A 201 3.83 7.68 24.42
C THR A 201 3.69 6.32 23.78
N ALA A 202 2.93 6.22 22.70
CA ALA A 202 2.85 5.04 21.85
C ALA A 202 3.93 5.12 20.77
N ASN A 203 4.80 4.12 20.72
CA ASN A 203 5.85 4.01 19.70
C ASN A 203 5.42 3.00 18.64
N ILE A 204 5.25 3.44 17.41
CA ILE A 204 4.85 2.61 16.28
C ILE A 204 5.98 2.60 15.27
N VAL A 205 6.49 1.41 14.92
CA VAL A 205 7.46 1.28 13.83
C VAL A 205 6.74 1.58 12.52
N TYR A 206 7.22 2.56 11.79
CA TYR A 206 6.64 2.98 10.53
C TYR A 206 6.84 1.87 9.48
N PRO A 207 5.78 1.41 8.79
CA PRO A 207 5.93 0.34 7.80
C PRO A 207 6.89 0.74 6.68
N ALA A 208 7.92 -0.09 6.45
CA ALA A 208 9.00 0.22 5.51
C ALA A 208 8.53 0.39 4.05
N ASN A 209 7.40 -0.25 3.70
CA ASN A 209 6.80 -0.17 2.37
C ASN A 209 5.84 1.03 2.18
N LYS A 210 5.56 1.82 3.23
CA LYS A 210 4.73 3.04 3.11
C LYS A 210 5.56 4.28 2.78
N VAL A 211 4.96 5.22 2.07
CA VAL A 211 5.55 6.54 1.83
C VAL A 211 5.79 7.23 3.17
N LEU A 212 6.97 7.80 3.33
CA LEU A 212 7.32 8.53 4.54
C LEU A 212 6.75 9.94 4.48
N VAL A 213 6.15 10.38 5.58
CA VAL A 213 5.85 11.80 5.76
C VAL A 213 7.14 12.57 6.08
N ALA A 214 7.16 13.87 5.84
CA ALA A 214 8.30 14.71 6.22
C ALA A 214 8.66 14.49 7.70
N PRO A 215 9.95 14.47 8.08
CA PRO A 215 10.33 14.42 9.49
C PRO A 215 9.80 15.64 10.25
N GLY A 216 9.09 15.40 11.37
CA GLY A 216 8.50 16.52 12.12
C GLY A 216 7.49 16.10 13.16
N VAL A 217 6.80 17.09 13.70
CA VAL A 217 5.71 16.94 14.67
C VAL A 217 4.38 17.23 14.00
N TYR A 218 3.41 16.35 14.25
CA TYR A 218 2.10 16.33 13.62
C TYR A 218 0.99 16.38 14.68
N GLY A 219 -0.11 17.07 14.37
CA GLY A 219 -1.39 16.85 15.02
C GLY A 219 -1.97 15.52 14.52
N VAL A 220 -2.38 14.68 15.45
CA VAL A 220 -2.89 13.33 15.15
C VAL A 220 -4.15 13.01 15.96
N GLU A 221 -4.85 11.96 15.49
CA GLU A 221 -5.91 11.33 16.27
C GLU A 221 -5.82 9.81 16.14
N ALA A 222 -6.34 9.11 17.15
CA ALA A 222 -6.54 7.66 17.11
C ALA A 222 -7.84 7.29 17.83
N GLU A 223 -8.52 6.25 17.33
CA GLU A 223 -9.66 5.65 18.01
C GLU A 223 -9.18 4.46 18.84
N ILE A 224 -9.41 4.49 20.14
CA ILE A 224 -9.02 3.48 21.10
C ILE A 224 -10.27 3.08 21.88
N ASP A 225 -10.66 1.82 21.81
CA ASP A 225 -11.85 1.27 22.47
C ASP A 225 -13.13 2.11 22.25
N GLY A 226 -13.31 2.62 21.02
CA GLY A 226 -14.47 3.43 20.61
C GLY A 226 -14.41 4.90 21.01
N THR A 227 -13.33 5.35 21.64
CA THR A 227 -13.09 6.75 22.01
C THR A 227 -12.02 7.36 21.12
N VAL A 228 -12.29 8.54 20.55
CA VAL A 228 -11.31 9.29 19.74
C VAL A 228 -10.47 10.17 20.65
N TYR A 229 -9.16 9.94 20.63
CA TYR A 229 -8.17 10.75 21.32
C TYR A 229 -7.40 11.60 20.32
N LYS A 230 -7.25 12.87 20.61
CA LYS A 230 -6.36 13.78 19.87
C LYS A 230 -5.01 13.90 20.57
N GLY A 231 -3.98 14.18 19.79
CA GLY A 231 -2.64 14.26 20.33
C GLY A 231 -1.63 14.79 19.34
N VAL A 232 -0.38 14.67 19.71
CA VAL A 232 0.77 15.04 18.87
C VAL A 232 1.66 13.83 18.63
N ALA A 233 2.22 13.72 17.43
CA ALA A 233 3.15 12.66 17.10
C ALA A 233 4.42 13.22 16.48
N ASN A 234 5.56 12.69 16.93
CA ASN A 234 6.86 12.92 16.31
C ASN A 234 7.16 11.78 15.32
N CYS A 235 7.40 12.10 14.07
CA CYS A 235 7.80 11.16 13.03
C CYS A 235 9.24 11.46 12.62
N GLY A 236 10.15 10.50 12.82
CA GLY A 236 11.55 10.70 12.50
C GLY A 236 12.40 9.45 12.69
N PRO A 237 13.67 9.50 12.25
CA PRO A 237 14.61 8.40 12.40
C PRO A 237 14.91 8.09 13.86
N ARG A 238 14.96 6.80 14.19
CA ARG A 238 15.29 6.31 15.54
C ARG A 238 16.32 5.18 15.44
N PRO A 239 17.61 5.48 15.61
CA PRO A 239 18.71 4.50 15.48
C PRO A 239 18.57 3.28 16.40
N THR A 240 17.83 3.39 17.49
CA THR A 240 17.59 2.30 18.46
C THR A 240 16.69 1.18 17.98
N PHE A 241 15.89 1.40 16.94
CA PHE A 241 15.02 0.39 16.32
C PHE A 241 15.60 -0.20 15.02
N GLY A 242 16.85 0.17 14.67
CA GLY A 242 17.54 -0.17 13.43
C GLY A 242 18.09 1.10 12.76
N GLU A 243 19.19 0.98 12.00
CA GLU A 243 19.89 2.16 11.41
C GLU A 243 18.96 3.03 10.55
N ASP A 244 17.95 2.42 9.88
CA ASP A 244 17.01 3.09 8.99
C ASP A 244 15.56 3.11 9.51
N ALA A 245 15.30 2.70 10.77
CA ALA A 245 13.94 2.63 11.27
C ALA A 245 13.36 4.02 11.52
N ILE A 246 12.23 4.30 10.91
CA ILE A 246 11.39 5.46 11.24
C ILE A 246 10.37 5.04 12.28
N VAL A 247 10.23 5.84 13.33
CA VAL A 247 9.27 5.60 14.41
C VAL A 247 8.31 6.77 14.50
N LEU A 248 7.04 6.45 14.60
CA LEU A 248 5.98 7.38 14.97
C LEU A 248 5.78 7.29 16.48
N GLU A 249 6.21 8.31 17.22
CA GLU A 249 6.02 8.42 18.66
C GLU A 249 4.85 9.37 18.93
N ALA A 250 3.70 8.81 19.31
CA ALA A 250 2.46 9.56 19.53
C ALA A 250 2.14 9.70 21.02
N TYR A 251 1.79 10.91 21.43
CA TYR A 251 1.20 11.25 22.70
C TYR A 251 -0.26 11.65 22.51
N PHE A 252 -1.17 11.06 23.27
CA PHE A 252 -2.61 11.36 23.24
C PHE A 252 -3.04 11.96 24.56
N GLU A 253 -3.72 13.10 24.49
CA GLU A 253 -4.19 13.81 25.66
C GLU A 253 -5.26 13.01 26.41
N GLY A 254 -5.10 12.88 27.72
CA GLY A 254 -6.06 12.16 28.59
C GLY A 254 -6.00 10.65 28.51
N LEU A 255 -5.17 10.09 27.64
CA LEU A 255 -4.98 8.63 27.55
C LEU A 255 -4.01 8.14 28.63
N ASN A 256 -4.52 7.28 29.52
CA ASN A 256 -3.72 6.66 30.62
C ASN A 256 -3.64 5.14 30.50
N GLU A 257 -3.97 4.58 29.35
CA GLU A 257 -4.00 3.14 29.11
C GLU A 257 -2.67 2.66 28.54
N ASN A 258 -2.29 1.42 28.90
CA ASN A 258 -1.15 0.73 28.28
C ASN A 258 -1.56 0.17 26.93
N LEU A 259 -0.92 0.62 25.87
CA LEU A 259 -1.19 0.20 24.49
C LEU A 259 -0.19 -0.83 23.94
N TYR A 260 0.82 -1.26 24.70
CA TYR A 260 1.84 -2.18 24.22
C TYR A 260 1.24 -3.49 23.68
N GLY A 261 1.71 -3.87 22.49
CA GLY A 261 1.25 -5.05 21.78
C GLY A 261 -0.12 -4.90 21.08
N LYS A 262 -0.83 -3.76 21.30
CA LYS A 262 -2.06 -3.44 20.54
C LYS A 262 -1.69 -2.85 19.16
N THR A 263 -2.45 -3.17 18.14
CA THR A 263 -2.34 -2.46 16.85
C THR A 263 -3.08 -1.13 16.97
N LEU A 264 -2.39 -0.03 16.70
CA LEU A 264 -2.94 1.31 16.71
C LEU A 264 -2.92 1.92 15.31
N THR A 265 -4.03 2.56 14.92
CA THR A 265 -4.14 3.37 13.71
C THR A 265 -4.09 4.84 14.08
N VAL A 266 -3.02 5.52 13.69
CA VAL A 266 -2.81 6.95 13.93
C VAL A 266 -3.07 7.73 12.66
N LYS A 267 -4.07 8.61 12.69
CA LYS A 267 -4.45 9.50 11.59
C LYS A 267 -3.75 10.84 11.74
N PHE A 268 -3.24 11.36 10.64
CA PHE A 268 -2.54 12.63 10.56
C PHE A 268 -3.51 13.75 10.19
N LEU A 269 -3.61 14.76 11.04
CA LEU A 269 -4.53 15.90 10.88
C LEU A 269 -3.84 17.08 10.21
N ASN A 270 -2.64 17.44 10.71
CA ASN A 270 -1.85 18.56 10.20
C ASN A 270 -0.37 18.43 10.57
N TYR A 271 0.48 19.15 9.86
CA TYR A 271 1.90 19.34 10.20
C TYR A 271 2.04 20.55 11.13
N ILE A 272 2.71 20.39 12.27
CA ILE A 272 2.87 21.44 13.28
C ILE A 272 4.21 22.14 13.16
N ARG A 273 5.31 21.39 13.06
CA ARG A 273 6.67 21.94 12.98
C ARG A 273 7.73 20.87 12.66
N GLY A 274 8.92 21.31 12.35
CA GLY A 274 10.11 20.46 12.24
C GLY A 274 10.58 19.87 13.58
N ILE A 275 11.53 18.93 13.50
CA ILE A 275 12.17 18.33 14.67
C ILE A 275 13.04 19.37 15.36
N LYS A 276 12.93 19.48 16.70
CA LYS A 276 13.72 20.38 17.53
C LYS A 276 14.40 19.59 18.66
N LYS A 277 15.64 19.94 19.00
CA LYS A 277 16.33 19.45 20.19
C LYS A 277 15.99 20.31 21.39
N PHE A 278 15.83 19.71 22.56
CA PHE A 278 15.55 20.39 23.84
C PHE A 278 16.68 20.12 24.81
N GLU A 279 17.03 21.13 25.62
CA GLU A 279 18.11 21.04 26.58
C GLU A 279 17.67 20.25 27.84
N ASN A 280 16.39 20.30 28.18
CA ASN A 280 15.84 19.66 29.37
C ASN A 280 14.38 19.17 29.15
N ALA A 281 13.90 18.37 30.12
CA ALA A 281 12.56 17.77 30.08
C ALA A 281 11.43 18.80 30.21
N ASP A 282 11.66 19.90 30.92
CA ASP A 282 10.62 20.90 31.16
C ASP A 282 10.34 21.71 29.89
N GLU A 283 11.36 22.04 29.11
CA GLU A 283 11.22 22.63 27.78
C GLU A 283 10.45 21.72 26.82
N LEU A 284 10.78 20.43 26.82
CA LEU A 284 10.06 19.44 25.99
C LEU A 284 8.58 19.34 26.40
N LYS A 285 8.27 19.33 27.72
CA LYS A 285 6.89 19.33 28.22
C LYS A 285 6.11 20.56 27.79
N ALA A 286 6.72 21.74 27.97
CA ALA A 286 6.11 23.01 27.55
C ALA A 286 5.84 23.04 26.05
N GLN A 287 6.75 22.51 25.26
CA GLN A 287 6.58 22.44 23.82
C GLN A 287 5.49 21.46 23.41
N ILE A 288 5.41 20.26 24.01
CA ILE A 288 4.33 19.28 23.75
C ILE A 288 2.96 19.90 24.07
N ALA A 289 2.85 20.62 25.21
CA ALA A 289 1.61 21.30 25.57
C ALA A 289 1.25 22.40 24.54
N SER A 290 2.23 23.17 24.06
CA SER A 290 2.03 24.16 22.99
C SER A 290 1.64 23.50 21.67
N ASP A 291 2.27 22.40 21.30
CA ASP A 291 1.96 21.68 20.06
C ASP A 291 0.55 21.07 20.09
N ALA A 292 0.10 20.58 21.25
CA ALA A 292 -1.24 20.04 21.45
C ALA A 292 -2.35 21.07 21.15
N THR A 293 -2.10 22.37 21.40
CA THR A 293 -3.09 23.41 21.06
C THR A 293 -3.24 23.64 19.56
N LYS A 294 -2.29 23.19 18.76
CA LYS A 294 -2.26 23.38 17.29
C LYS A 294 -2.84 22.20 16.52
N VAL A 295 -3.35 21.18 17.19
CA VAL A 295 -3.92 19.99 16.54
C VAL A 295 -5.16 20.35 15.74
N GLY A 296 -5.11 20.14 14.42
CA GLY A 296 -6.18 20.47 13.48
C GLY A 296 -6.15 21.92 12.96
N GLU A 297 -5.15 22.72 13.33
CA GLU A 297 -4.88 24.00 12.68
C GLU A 297 -4.30 23.80 11.26
N PRO A 298 -4.25 24.84 10.41
CA PRO A 298 -3.59 24.75 9.11
C PRO A 298 -2.14 24.25 9.22
N ASP A 299 -1.70 23.49 8.20
CA ASP A 299 -0.30 23.03 8.12
C ASP A 299 0.66 24.24 8.26
N ALA A 300 1.66 24.12 9.14
CA ALA A 300 2.71 25.11 9.24
C ALA A 300 3.48 25.20 7.91
N SER A 301 3.85 26.42 7.49
CA SER A 301 4.61 26.60 6.26
C SER A 301 6.01 25.99 6.39
N ALA A 302 6.48 25.32 5.35
CA ALA A 302 7.83 24.74 5.32
C ALA A 302 8.95 25.81 5.44
N GLU A 303 8.63 27.07 5.25
CA GLU A 303 9.58 28.20 5.39
C GLU A 303 9.93 28.52 6.85
N GLU A 304 9.12 28.08 7.82
CA GLU A 304 9.44 28.19 9.27
C GLU A 304 10.34 27.04 9.77
N VAL A 305 10.68 26.07 8.91
CA VAL A 305 11.51 24.94 9.26
C VAL A 305 12.96 25.26 8.90
N GLU A 306 13.67 26.00 9.73
CA GLU A 306 15.13 25.91 9.78
C GLU A 306 15.49 24.48 10.21
N VAL A 307 15.66 23.61 9.22
CA VAL A 307 16.25 22.28 9.42
C VAL A 307 17.70 22.53 9.84
N SER A 308 17.97 22.51 11.15
CA SER A 308 19.32 22.22 11.60
C SER A 308 19.60 20.75 11.24
N ALA A 309 20.00 20.53 9.99
CA ALA A 309 20.58 19.27 9.60
C ALA A 309 21.69 18.96 10.61
N PRO A 310 21.83 17.71 11.11
CA PRO A 310 23.04 17.32 11.76
C PRO A 310 24.15 17.53 10.72
N ALA A 311 25.04 18.43 11.00
CA ALA A 311 26.28 18.55 10.26
C ALA A 311 26.92 17.14 10.34
N ALA A 312 26.89 16.42 9.25
CA ALA A 312 27.83 15.36 9.01
C ALA A 312 29.15 16.11 8.96
N GLU A 313 29.92 15.98 10.01
CA GLU A 313 31.34 16.35 10.05
C GLU A 313 32.01 15.46 9.02
N VAL A 314 32.03 15.93 7.77
CA VAL A 314 32.93 15.40 6.75
C VAL A 314 34.30 15.86 7.23
N ALA A 315 35.03 14.94 7.87
CA ALA A 315 36.44 15.10 8.05
C ALA A 315 37.02 15.30 6.63
N GLU A 316 37.50 16.53 6.37
CA GLU A 316 38.29 16.84 5.21
C GLU A 316 39.58 16.01 5.33
N GLU A 317 39.57 14.83 4.69
CA GLU A 317 40.83 14.14 4.36
C GLU A 317 41.51 14.97 3.29
N THR A 318 42.57 15.67 3.71
CA THR A 318 43.52 16.29 2.82
C THR A 318 44.04 15.24 1.82
N PRO A 319 44.11 15.56 0.51
CA PRO A 319 44.68 14.62 -0.45
C PRO A 319 46.16 14.46 -0.16
N VAL A 320 46.56 13.27 0.23
CA VAL A 320 47.99 12.89 0.21
C VAL A 320 48.36 12.71 -1.26
N GLU A 321 49.22 13.61 -1.70
CA GLU A 321 49.87 13.60 -3.01
C GLU A 321 50.70 12.29 -3.14
N GLU A 322 50.23 11.33 -3.93
CA GLU A 322 51.02 10.17 -4.34
C GLU A 322 52.05 10.62 -5.39
N PRO A 323 53.34 10.29 -5.21
CA PRO A 323 54.36 10.57 -6.23
C PRO A 323 54.16 9.66 -7.44
N ALA A 324 54.19 10.26 -8.62
CA ALA A 324 54.15 9.61 -9.90
C ALA A 324 55.25 8.56 -10.06
N PRO A 325 54.96 7.37 -10.61
CA PRO A 325 56.01 6.44 -11.01
C PRO A 325 56.63 6.87 -12.32
N GLU A 326 57.96 6.95 -12.28
CA GLU A 326 58.89 7.18 -13.37
C GLU A 326 58.74 6.11 -14.46
N VAL A 327 58.66 6.56 -15.69
CA VAL A 327 58.60 5.73 -16.90
C VAL A 327 59.97 5.19 -17.18
N ALA A 328 60.16 3.85 -17.10
CA ALA A 328 61.28 3.16 -17.75
C ALA A 328 60.71 2.20 -18.81
N ALA A 329 60.98 2.56 -20.03
CA ALA A 329 60.73 1.72 -21.19
C ALA A 329 61.83 0.66 -21.27
N GLU A 330 61.44 -0.61 -21.38
CA GLU A 330 62.24 -1.60 -22.06
C GLU A 330 61.41 -2.65 -22.74
N SER A 331 61.72 -2.85 -23.97
CA SER A 331 61.12 -3.66 -25.00
C SER A 331 61.42 -5.16 -24.84
N VAL A 332 60.66 -5.93 -25.57
CA VAL A 332 61.05 -7.16 -26.32
C VAL A 332 60.39 -8.49 -25.89
N GLU A 333 59.73 -9.03 -26.90
CA GLU A 333 59.52 -10.42 -27.31
C GLU A 333 58.34 -11.26 -26.72
N THR A 334 57.40 -11.52 -27.64
CA THR A 334 56.64 -12.76 -27.76
C THR A 334 57.52 -13.93 -28.13
N PRO A 335 57.21 -15.18 -27.75
CA PRO A 335 56.66 -16.11 -28.75
C PRO A 335 55.53 -17.03 -28.30
N ALA A 336 54.65 -17.25 -29.31
CA ALA A 336 54.04 -18.48 -29.81
C ALA A 336 53.54 -19.59 -28.85
N ALA A 337 52.26 -19.85 -29.03
CA ALA A 337 51.50 -21.09 -29.10
C ALA A 337 52.15 -22.44 -28.71
N GLU A 338 51.43 -23.17 -27.88
CA GLU A 338 51.33 -24.64 -28.01
C GLU A 338 49.98 -25.17 -27.52
N GLU A 339 49.28 -25.83 -28.41
CA GLU A 339 48.11 -26.68 -28.25
C GLU A 339 48.51 -27.99 -27.60
N VAL A 340 47.74 -28.54 -26.65
CA VAL A 340 47.55 -29.98 -26.43
C VAL A 340 46.26 -30.23 -25.65
N ALA A 341 45.24 -30.72 -26.32
CA ALA A 341 44.60 -32.03 -26.35
C ALA A 341 43.96 -32.57 -25.04
N VAL A 342 42.66 -32.63 -25.08
CA VAL A 342 41.67 -33.71 -24.81
C VAL A 342 42.08 -34.85 -23.87
N ALA A 343 41.30 -35.08 -22.86
CA ALA A 343 41.00 -36.42 -22.34
C ALA A 343 39.59 -36.50 -21.77
N GLU A 344 38.79 -37.40 -22.32
CA GLU A 344 37.46 -37.83 -21.94
C GLU A 344 37.43 -38.64 -20.63
N THR A 345 36.34 -38.50 -19.96
CA THR A 345 35.50 -39.37 -19.09
C THR A 345 36.08 -40.70 -18.50
N PRO A 346 35.48 -41.29 -17.44
CA PRO A 346 34.11 -41.82 -17.52
C PRO A 346 33.22 -41.68 -16.23
N ALA A 347 31.93 -41.92 -16.48
CA ALA A 347 30.83 -42.06 -15.55
C ALA A 347 30.99 -43.20 -14.52
N ALA A 348 30.45 -43.01 -13.35
CA ALA A 348 30.07 -44.11 -12.45
C ALA A 348 28.64 -43.89 -11.95
N GLU A 349 27.72 -44.73 -12.40
CA GLU A 349 26.42 -45.04 -11.86
C GLU A 349 26.53 -45.51 -10.41
N VAL A 350 25.76 -44.98 -9.51
CA VAL A 350 25.34 -45.69 -8.30
C VAL A 350 23.82 -45.47 -8.12
N ALA A 351 23.11 -46.55 -8.38
CA ALA A 351 21.72 -46.73 -8.03
C ALA A 351 21.57 -46.82 -6.52
N GLY A 352 20.69 -46.02 -5.93
CA GLY A 352 20.24 -46.12 -4.55
C GLY A 352 18.72 -46.20 -4.55
N GLU A 353 18.20 -47.35 -4.18
CA GLU A 353 16.77 -47.68 -4.01
C GLU A 353 16.14 -46.79 -2.94
N VAL A 354 14.96 -46.26 -3.25
CA VAL A 354 14.05 -45.60 -2.29
C VAL A 354 13.00 -46.64 -1.86
N PRO A 355 12.77 -46.90 -0.58
CA PRO A 355 11.69 -47.76 -0.14
C PRO A 355 10.36 -47.03 -0.25
N ALA A 356 9.34 -47.73 -0.74
CA ALA A 356 7.96 -47.32 -0.81
C ALA A 356 7.36 -47.19 0.61
N GLU A 357 6.74 -46.06 0.90
CA GLU A 357 5.90 -45.84 2.08
C GLU A 357 4.47 -46.30 1.78
N GLU A 358 3.91 -47.13 2.66
CA GLU A 358 2.54 -47.64 2.61
C GLU A 358 1.52 -46.52 2.92
N PRO A 359 0.32 -46.55 2.32
CA PRO A 359 -0.72 -45.57 2.64
C PRO A 359 -1.40 -45.91 3.98
N ALA A 360 -1.56 -44.88 4.83
CA ALA A 360 -2.32 -44.92 6.06
C ALA A 360 -3.84 -45.06 5.79
N PRO A 361 -4.61 -45.68 6.71
CA PRO A 361 -6.01 -45.99 6.48
C PRO A 361 -6.92 -44.77 6.59
N GLU A 362 -7.88 -44.70 5.67
CA GLU A 362 -9.03 -43.81 5.63
C GLU A 362 -9.91 -44.01 6.86
N VAL A 363 -10.05 -42.96 7.68
CA VAL A 363 -11.07 -42.91 8.74
C VAL A 363 -12.29 -42.20 8.17
N ALA A 364 -13.35 -42.97 7.94
CA ALA A 364 -14.65 -42.43 7.59
C ALA A 364 -15.30 -41.81 8.84
N GLU A 365 -15.45 -40.47 8.82
CA GLU A 365 -16.31 -39.77 9.79
C GLU A 365 -17.77 -39.76 9.26
N GLU A 366 -18.63 -40.40 10.02
CA GLU A 366 -20.09 -40.37 9.82
C GLU A 366 -20.63 -38.97 10.14
N ILE A 367 -21.32 -38.38 9.17
CA ILE A 367 -22.06 -37.12 9.33
C ILE A 367 -23.45 -37.48 9.91
N PRO A 368 -23.87 -36.91 11.07
CA PRO A 368 -25.20 -37.08 11.58
C PRO A 368 -26.22 -36.30 10.70
N ALA A 369 -27.32 -36.95 10.37
CA ALA A 369 -28.45 -36.38 9.64
C ALA A 369 -29.10 -35.23 10.42
N GLU A 370 -29.29 -34.09 9.76
CA GLU A 370 -30.05 -32.93 10.24
C GLU A 370 -31.54 -33.23 10.26
N GLU A 371 -32.19 -33.01 11.41
CA GLU A 371 -33.68 -33.08 11.56
C GLU A 371 -34.32 -31.87 10.86
N PRO A 372 -35.50 -32.04 10.22
CA PRO A 372 -36.19 -30.94 9.58
C PRO A 372 -36.89 -30.03 10.61
N ALA A 373 -36.71 -28.69 10.42
CA ALA A 373 -37.36 -27.65 11.20
C ALA A 373 -38.91 -27.67 11.03
N PRO A 374 -39.69 -27.27 12.06
CA PRO A 374 -41.14 -27.30 12.02
C PRO A 374 -41.72 -26.17 11.14
N GLU A 375 -42.71 -26.52 10.33
CA GLU A 375 -43.56 -25.60 9.57
C GLU A 375 -44.35 -24.68 10.51
N VAL A 376 -44.18 -23.38 10.35
CA VAL A 376 -45.03 -22.37 10.99
C VAL A 376 -46.15 -22.00 10.04
N THR A 377 -47.37 -22.55 10.29
CA THR A 377 -48.61 -22.07 9.70
C THR A 377 -49.05 -20.82 10.46
N GLY A 378 -48.91 -19.65 9.85
CA GLY A 378 -49.43 -18.38 10.34
C GLY A 378 -50.61 -17.95 9.50
N GLU A 379 -51.81 -17.95 10.09
CA GLU A 379 -53.04 -17.43 9.50
C GLU A 379 -52.94 -15.92 9.19
N VAL A 380 -53.35 -15.57 7.98
CA VAL A 380 -53.52 -14.17 7.55
C VAL A 380 -54.91 -13.72 8.03
N SER A 381 -54.97 -12.78 8.93
CA SER A 381 -56.18 -12.00 9.23
C SER A 381 -56.19 -10.73 8.42
N ASP A 382 -57.12 -10.64 7.48
CA ASP A 382 -57.61 -9.42 6.83
C ASP A 382 -58.30 -8.55 7.87
N GLU A 383 -57.81 -7.32 8.14
CA GLU A 383 -58.67 -6.23 8.59
C GLU A 383 -58.04 -4.86 8.35
N ALA A 384 -58.89 -3.99 7.77
CA ALA A 384 -58.80 -2.55 7.72
C ALA A 384 -58.15 -1.88 6.52
N ALA A 385 -58.86 -1.84 5.42
CA ALA A 385 -59.06 -0.64 4.63
C ALA A 385 -60.00 0.31 5.39
N GLU A 386 -59.62 1.58 5.56
CA GLU A 386 -60.48 2.80 5.52
C GLU A 386 -59.91 3.93 6.37
N ALA A 387 -59.67 5.03 5.73
CA ALA A 387 -59.79 6.45 6.08
C ALA A 387 -58.62 7.23 5.54
N ALA A 388 -58.79 7.84 4.44
CA ALA A 388 -59.44 9.12 4.10
C ALA A 388 -58.53 10.32 4.33
N GLU A 389 -58.43 11.04 3.26
CA GLU A 389 -58.12 12.47 3.00
C GLU A 389 -56.66 12.91 2.98
#